data_5f62845b0b22b79364a10fb4c60461f5
#
_entry.id   5f62845b0b22b79364a10fb4c60461f5
#
_cell.length_a   1.000
_cell.length_b   1.000
_cell.length_c   1.000
_cell.angle_alpha   90.00
_cell.angle_beta   90.00
_cell.angle_gamma   90.00
#
_symmetry.space_group_name_H-M   'P 1'
#
loop_
_entity.id
_entity.type
_entity.pdbx_description
1 polymer ?
#
loop_
_entity_poly.entity_id
_entity_poly.type
_entity_poly.pdbx_seq_one_letter_code
_entity_poly.pdbx_strand_id
1 'polypeptide(L)'
;MKNNNVYILEDRGLLYINGDDSKKFLQNIITNDINKVSESSSCFSALLTPQGKYLYDFIISKHKSGYFLDCEKENIENLCKQLNIYKLRSKVEILNLSNEFVVAALSREKYLNIDGSKDLEGYTSKFRDDTILLDPRNKELGARLIINLEKLYLSLKKLELKTEKIENYYDLSHKLGIVQK
;
A
#
# COMPACT_ATOMS: atom_id res chain seq x y z
N MET A 1 -10.02 11.92 -10.52
CA MET A 1 -10.35 12.38 -9.14
C MET A 1 -10.30 13.91 -9.10
N LYS A 2 -11.13 14.56 -8.25
CA LYS A 2 -11.04 16.02 -8.03
C LYS A 2 -9.88 16.34 -7.09
N ASN A 3 -9.18 17.45 -7.31
CA ASN A 3 -7.94 17.79 -6.60
C ASN A 3 -8.01 17.87 -5.08
N ASN A 4 -9.15 18.24 -4.53
CA ASN A 4 -9.30 18.41 -3.08
C ASN A 4 -10.04 17.23 -2.43
N ASN A 5 -10.25 16.13 -3.16
CA ASN A 5 -10.94 14.97 -2.64
C ASN A 5 -9.93 13.91 -2.16
N VAL A 6 -10.31 13.24 -1.08
CA VAL A 6 -9.63 12.05 -0.55
C VAL A 6 -10.65 10.93 -0.40
N TYR A 7 -10.22 9.74 -0.69
CA TYR A 7 -11.00 8.51 -0.58
C TYR A 7 -10.36 7.64 0.49
N ILE A 8 -11.07 7.41 1.58
CA ILE A 8 -10.61 6.50 2.64
C ILE A 8 -10.93 5.08 2.17
N LEU A 9 -9.90 4.29 1.92
CA LEU A 9 -10.04 2.92 1.44
C LEU A 9 -10.24 1.98 2.64
N GLU A 10 -11.46 1.94 3.18
CA GLU A 10 -11.81 1.18 4.40
C GLU A 10 -11.74 -0.33 4.21
N ASP A 11 -11.79 -0.77 2.97
CA ASP A 11 -11.66 -2.16 2.51
C ASP A 11 -10.20 -2.59 2.25
N ARG A 12 -9.23 -1.70 2.49
CA ARG A 12 -7.81 -2.04 2.50
C ARG A 12 -7.33 -2.37 3.90
N GLY A 13 -6.42 -3.31 3.98
CA GLY A 13 -5.75 -3.70 5.21
C GLY A 13 -4.23 -3.67 5.05
N LEU A 14 -3.52 -3.61 6.17
CA LEU A 14 -2.07 -3.47 6.19
C LEU A 14 -1.43 -4.56 7.03
N LEU A 15 -0.57 -5.37 6.40
CA LEU A 15 0.37 -6.21 7.12
C LEU A 15 1.74 -5.48 7.17
N TYR A 16 2.39 -5.60 8.32
CA TYR A 16 3.76 -5.15 8.50
C TYR A 16 4.67 -6.37 8.65
N ILE A 17 5.66 -6.46 7.78
CA ILE A 17 6.65 -7.54 7.73
C ILE A 17 7.99 -6.99 8.18
N ASN A 18 8.52 -7.47 9.28
CA ASN A 18 9.76 -6.99 9.89
C ASN A 18 10.70 -8.16 10.27
N GLY A 19 11.94 -7.86 10.61
CA GLY A 19 12.96 -8.81 11.06
C GLY A 19 14.13 -8.96 10.07
N ASP A 20 15.23 -9.57 10.56
CA ASP A 20 16.50 -9.68 9.82
C ASP A 20 16.34 -10.35 8.46
N ASP A 21 15.45 -11.33 8.37
CA ASP A 21 15.21 -12.10 7.15
C ASP A 21 14.05 -11.56 6.29
N SER A 22 13.40 -10.43 6.68
CA SER A 22 12.17 -9.95 6.03
C SER A 22 12.33 -9.74 4.52
N LYS A 23 13.44 -9.15 4.08
CA LYS A 23 13.73 -8.93 2.67
C LYS A 23 13.88 -10.24 1.90
N LYS A 24 14.69 -11.17 2.42
CA LYS A 24 14.91 -12.49 1.81
C LYS A 24 13.64 -13.32 1.78
N PHE A 25 12.87 -13.26 2.87
CA PHE A 25 11.59 -13.94 2.97
C PHE A 25 10.62 -13.46 1.89
N LEU A 26 10.41 -12.15 1.77
CA LEU A 26 9.54 -11.59 0.74
C LEU A 26 10.01 -11.93 -0.67
N GLN A 27 11.33 -11.83 -0.96
CA GLN A 27 11.88 -12.18 -2.28
C GLN A 27 11.55 -13.61 -2.72
N ASN A 28 11.47 -14.54 -1.78
CA ASN A 28 11.22 -15.95 -2.08
C ASN A 28 9.75 -16.27 -2.40
N ILE A 29 8.81 -15.39 -2.06
CA ILE A 29 7.38 -15.70 -2.13
C ILE A 29 6.58 -14.75 -3.02
N ILE A 30 7.10 -13.57 -3.33
CA ILE A 30 6.41 -12.57 -4.15
C ILE A 30 6.73 -12.72 -5.64
N THR A 31 5.82 -12.23 -6.49
CA THR A 31 5.99 -12.27 -7.95
C THR A 31 6.84 -11.14 -8.53
N ASN A 32 7.21 -10.15 -7.71
CA ASN A 32 8.06 -9.03 -8.13
C ASN A 32 9.40 -9.08 -7.38
N ASP A 33 10.32 -8.18 -7.72
CA ASP A 33 11.62 -8.06 -7.08
C ASP A 33 11.55 -7.08 -5.89
N ILE A 34 11.77 -7.59 -4.66
CA ILE A 34 11.79 -6.79 -3.43
C ILE A 34 12.92 -5.74 -3.44
N ASN A 35 13.97 -5.91 -4.27
CA ASN A 35 15.03 -4.93 -4.39
C ASN A 35 14.55 -3.61 -5.02
N LYS A 36 13.42 -3.62 -5.72
CA LYS A 36 12.75 -2.41 -6.21
C LYS A 36 12.11 -1.58 -5.10
N VAL A 37 11.90 -2.15 -3.91
CA VAL A 37 11.28 -1.45 -2.78
C VAL A 37 12.34 -0.79 -1.91
N SER A 38 12.24 0.52 -1.78
CA SER A 38 13.12 1.37 -0.98
C SER A 38 12.35 2.51 -0.31
N GLU A 39 13.03 3.42 0.37
CA GLU A 39 12.40 4.63 0.93
C GLU A 39 11.79 5.54 -0.17
N SER A 40 12.24 5.40 -1.42
CA SER A 40 11.75 6.20 -2.56
C SER A 40 11.02 5.40 -3.62
N SER A 41 10.75 4.12 -3.39
CA SER A 41 10.11 3.26 -4.39
C SER A 41 9.28 2.16 -3.75
N SER A 42 8.10 1.94 -4.29
CA SER A 42 7.17 0.84 -3.96
C SER A 42 6.89 0.00 -5.20
N CYS A 43 6.35 -1.19 -5.02
CA CYS A 43 5.96 -2.04 -6.13
C CYS A 43 4.62 -2.74 -5.87
N PHE A 44 3.93 -3.10 -6.95
CA PHE A 44 2.81 -4.04 -6.93
C PHE A 44 3.32 -5.46 -7.10
N SER A 45 2.77 -6.39 -6.34
CA SER A 45 3.16 -7.79 -6.37
C SER A 45 2.01 -8.71 -5.99
N ALA A 46 2.18 -10.00 -6.24
CA ALA A 46 1.23 -11.02 -5.83
C ALA A 46 1.92 -12.18 -5.10
N LEU A 47 1.13 -12.93 -4.36
CA LEU A 47 1.47 -14.24 -3.83
C LEU A 47 0.74 -15.31 -4.64
N LEU A 48 1.45 -16.32 -5.09
CA LEU A 48 0.91 -17.43 -5.85
C LEU A 48 1.01 -18.74 -5.05
N THR A 49 0.21 -19.75 -5.44
CA THR A 49 0.43 -21.13 -5.00
C THR A 49 1.72 -21.67 -5.61
N PRO A 50 2.27 -22.80 -5.10
CA PRO A 50 3.41 -23.48 -5.73
C PRO A 50 3.15 -23.89 -7.19
N GLN A 51 1.88 -24.03 -7.61
CA GLN A 51 1.49 -24.34 -8.97
C GLN A 51 1.28 -23.10 -9.85
N GLY A 52 1.58 -21.90 -9.33
CA GLY A 52 1.46 -20.63 -10.04
C GLY A 52 0.06 -20.04 -10.09
N LYS A 53 -0.90 -20.55 -9.28
CA LYS A 53 -2.24 -19.95 -9.20
C LYS A 53 -2.23 -18.73 -8.28
N TYR A 54 -2.94 -17.69 -8.70
CA TYR A 54 -3.14 -16.46 -7.92
C TYR A 54 -3.81 -16.76 -6.57
N LEU A 55 -3.29 -16.15 -5.52
CA LEU A 55 -3.86 -16.17 -4.18
C LEU A 55 -4.24 -14.76 -3.72
N TYR A 56 -3.27 -13.86 -3.65
CA TYR A 56 -3.43 -12.49 -3.14
C TYR A 56 -2.55 -11.54 -3.93
N ASP A 57 -2.95 -10.28 -4.03
CA ASP A 57 -2.10 -9.18 -4.46
C ASP A 57 -2.00 -8.08 -3.40
N PHE A 58 -0.95 -7.30 -3.50
CA PHE A 58 -0.67 -6.22 -2.57
C PHE A 58 0.33 -5.22 -3.14
N ILE A 59 0.27 -4.00 -2.63
CA ILE A 59 1.31 -3.00 -2.85
C ILE A 59 2.30 -3.09 -1.69
N ILE A 60 3.60 -3.15 -2.02
CA ILE A 60 4.68 -3.22 -1.04
C ILE A 60 5.37 -1.87 -0.98
N SER A 61 5.48 -1.31 0.21
CA SER A 61 6.24 -0.09 0.48
C SER A 61 7.16 -0.25 1.69
N LYS A 62 8.24 0.50 1.72
CA LYS A 62 9.15 0.52 2.87
C LYS A 62 8.51 1.25 4.05
N HIS A 63 8.62 0.67 5.25
CA HIS A 63 8.23 1.30 6.50
C HIS A 63 9.21 0.94 7.60
N LYS A 64 9.88 1.93 8.20
CA LYS A 64 10.92 1.70 9.22
C LYS A 64 11.92 0.63 8.75
N SER A 65 12.23 -0.36 9.60
CA SER A 65 13.10 -1.49 9.25
C SER A 65 12.46 -2.55 8.36
N GLY A 66 11.13 -2.53 8.20
CA GLY A 66 10.34 -3.55 7.49
C GLY A 66 9.60 -3.03 6.26
N TYR A 67 8.50 -3.71 5.93
CA TYR A 67 7.69 -3.47 4.76
C TYR A 67 6.20 -3.49 5.11
N PHE A 68 5.43 -2.55 4.58
CA PHE A 68 3.98 -2.66 4.53
C PHE A 68 3.56 -3.45 3.29
N LEU A 69 2.56 -4.33 3.48
CA LEU A 69 1.78 -4.94 2.42
C LEU A 69 0.35 -4.37 2.53
N ASP A 70 -0.02 -3.52 1.58
CA ASP A 70 -1.38 -2.98 1.43
C ASP A 70 -2.18 -3.95 0.56
N CYS A 71 -3.10 -4.69 1.16
CA CYS A 71 -3.93 -5.70 0.52
C CYS A 71 -5.42 -5.49 0.84
N GLU A 72 -6.30 -6.31 0.27
CA GLU A 72 -7.71 -6.32 0.62
C GLU A 72 -7.93 -6.78 2.06
N LYS A 73 -8.72 -6.01 2.81
CA LYS A 73 -8.97 -6.23 4.23
C LYS A 73 -9.65 -7.57 4.52
N GLU A 74 -10.54 -8.00 3.65
CA GLU A 74 -11.21 -9.30 3.78
C GLU A 74 -10.23 -10.49 3.71
N ASN A 75 -9.11 -10.31 3.00
CA ASN A 75 -8.11 -11.34 2.79
C ASN A 75 -6.98 -11.32 3.84
N ILE A 76 -6.92 -10.28 4.69
CA ILE A 76 -5.73 -10.01 5.51
C ILE A 76 -5.41 -11.13 6.51
N GLU A 77 -6.43 -11.72 7.14
CA GLU A 77 -6.25 -12.82 8.09
C GLU A 77 -5.74 -14.10 7.41
N ASN A 78 -6.26 -14.39 6.21
CA ASN A 78 -5.84 -15.55 5.44
C ASN A 78 -4.43 -15.35 4.87
N LEU A 79 -4.11 -14.16 4.38
CA LEU A 79 -2.76 -13.79 3.94
C LEU A 79 -1.77 -13.89 5.11
N CYS A 80 -2.12 -13.35 6.27
CA CYS A 80 -1.28 -13.43 7.47
C CYS A 80 -1.00 -14.89 7.89
N LYS A 81 -2.01 -15.74 7.89
CA LYS A 81 -1.87 -17.19 8.16
C LYS A 81 -0.94 -17.85 7.14
N GLN A 82 -1.14 -17.57 5.85
CA GLN A 82 -0.34 -18.15 4.78
C GLN A 82 1.13 -17.74 4.87
N LEU A 83 1.41 -16.45 5.14
CA LEU A 83 2.76 -15.96 5.33
C LEU A 83 3.43 -16.59 6.56
N ASN A 84 2.69 -16.80 7.66
CA ASN A 84 3.20 -17.49 8.85
C ASN A 84 3.55 -18.95 8.58
N ILE A 85 2.83 -19.64 7.68
CA ILE A 85 3.20 -21.00 7.23
C ILE A 85 4.52 -20.95 6.44
N TYR A 86 4.68 -19.99 5.53
CA TYR A 86 5.87 -19.88 4.68
C TYR A 86 7.12 -19.39 5.41
N LYS A 87 6.97 -18.67 6.52
CA LYS A 87 8.11 -18.10 7.24
C LYS A 87 9.04 -19.15 7.86
N LEU A 88 8.51 -20.33 8.21
CA LEU A 88 9.28 -21.46 8.78
C LEU A 88 10.25 -21.03 9.88
N ARG A 89 11.56 -21.08 9.62
CA ARG A 89 12.64 -20.70 10.54
C ARG A 89 13.18 -19.29 10.31
N SER A 90 12.61 -18.54 9.37
CA SER A 90 13.06 -17.17 9.08
C SER A 90 12.78 -16.24 10.26
N LYS A 91 13.73 -15.38 10.56
CA LYS A 91 13.59 -14.34 11.60
C LYS A 91 12.73 -13.19 11.06
N VAL A 92 11.44 -13.45 10.98
CA VAL A 92 10.43 -12.54 10.45
C VAL A 92 9.27 -12.43 11.43
N GLU A 93 8.84 -11.23 11.68
CA GLU A 93 7.61 -10.89 12.39
C GLU A 93 6.57 -10.39 11.39
N ILE A 94 5.32 -10.83 11.55
CA ILE A 94 4.20 -10.47 10.67
C ILE A 94 3.09 -9.93 11.56
N LEU A 95 2.79 -8.65 11.43
CA LEU A 95 1.80 -7.95 12.25
C LEU A 95 0.67 -7.42 11.37
N ASN A 96 -0.56 -7.62 11.81
CA ASN A 96 -1.74 -6.97 11.22
C ASN A 96 -1.91 -5.60 11.87
N LEU A 97 -1.62 -4.53 11.13
CA LEU A 97 -1.72 -3.14 11.59
C LEU A 97 -2.94 -2.40 11.00
N SER A 98 -3.94 -3.12 10.49
CA SER A 98 -5.14 -2.53 9.88
C SER A 98 -5.99 -1.71 10.85
N ASN A 99 -5.81 -1.90 12.17
CA ASN A 99 -6.49 -1.11 13.19
C ASN A 99 -5.69 0.14 13.64
N GLU A 100 -4.43 0.25 13.21
CA GLU A 100 -3.56 1.38 13.56
C GLU A 100 -3.36 2.32 12.38
N PHE A 101 -3.40 1.78 11.15
CA PHE A 101 -3.17 2.52 9.92
C PHE A 101 -4.33 2.36 8.96
N VAL A 102 -4.53 3.39 8.14
CA VAL A 102 -5.50 3.42 7.07
C VAL A 102 -4.83 3.83 5.76
N VAL A 103 -5.38 3.36 4.65
CA VAL A 103 -4.99 3.78 3.31
C VAL A 103 -5.97 4.82 2.81
N ALA A 104 -5.48 5.97 2.38
CA ALA A 104 -6.26 7.02 1.75
C ALA A 104 -5.75 7.29 0.33
N ALA A 105 -6.65 7.39 -0.64
CA ALA A 105 -6.29 7.73 -2.02
C ALA A 105 -6.59 9.20 -2.30
N LEU A 106 -5.66 9.88 -3.00
CA LEU A 106 -5.80 11.27 -3.44
C LEU A 106 -5.38 11.41 -4.90
N SER A 107 -5.81 12.51 -5.56
CA SER A 107 -5.51 12.70 -6.97
C SER A 107 -4.00 12.82 -7.23
N ARG A 108 -3.55 12.39 -8.42
CA ARG A 108 -2.18 12.57 -8.89
C ARG A 108 -1.75 14.04 -8.86
N GLU A 109 -2.63 14.96 -9.28
CA GLU A 109 -2.35 16.40 -9.25
C GLU A 109 -2.11 16.90 -7.83
N LYS A 110 -2.95 16.49 -6.85
CA LYS A 110 -2.74 16.86 -5.45
C LYS A 110 -1.44 16.30 -4.89
N TYR A 111 -1.10 15.05 -5.24
CA TYR A 111 0.16 14.43 -4.86
C TYR A 111 1.36 15.23 -5.39
N LEU A 112 1.34 15.65 -6.64
CA LEU A 112 2.45 16.40 -7.26
C LEU A 112 2.68 17.78 -6.65
N ASN A 113 1.70 18.31 -5.90
CA ASN A 113 1.85 19.56 -5.13
C ASN A 113 2.46 19.32 -3.72
N ILE A 114 2.78 18.07 -3.36
CA ILE A 114 3.47 17.76 -2.10
C ILE A 114 4.97 17.77 -2.34
N ASP A 115 5.72 18.46 -1.47
CA ASP A 115 7.16 18.53 -1.57
C ASP A 115 7.82 17.15 -1.60
N GLY A 116 8.76 16.98 -2.53
CA GLY A 116 9.48 15.74 -2.71
C GLY A 116 8.75 14.67 -3.51
N SER A 117 7.54 14.95 -4.03
CA SER A 117 6.83 14.03 -4.94
C SER A 117 7.43 14.02 -6.35
N LYS A 118 7.26 12.90 -7.07
CA LYS A 118 7.66 12.77 -8.49
C LYS A 118 6.58 12.05 -9.28
N ASP A 119 6.41 12.42 -10.55
CA ASP A 119 5.46 11.81 -11.47
C ASP A 119 6.00 10.48 -12.05
N LEU A 120 6.25 9.54 -11.16
CA LEU A 120 6.75 8.21 -11.48
C LEU A 120 5.96 7.15 -10.70
N GLU A 121 5.42 6.16 -11.39
CA GLU A 121 4.69 5.04 -10.77
C GLU A 121 5.54 4.36 -9.70
N GLY A 122 4.94 4.13 -8.54
CA GLY A 122 5.62 3.56 -7.37
C GLY A 122 6.55 4.52 -6.64
N TYR A 123 6.77 5.76 -7.14
CA TYR A 123 7.59 6.71 -6.39
C TYR A 123 7.00 6.96 -5.02
N THR A 124 7.82 6.80 -4.00
CA THR A 124 7.45 6.85 -2.59
C THR A 124 8.17 8.00 -1.91
N SER A 125 7.50 8.70 -1.05
CA SER A 125 8.05 9.78 -0.21
C SER A 125 7.39 9.78 1.16
N LYS A 126 7.70 10.75 1.99
CA LYS A 126 7.09 10.93 3.30
C LYS A 126 6.25 12.19 3.34
N PHE A 127 5.08 12.08 3.92
CA PHE A 127 4.27 13.20 4.33
C PHE A 127 4.06 13.15 5.84
N ARG A 128 4.74 14.04 6.60
CA ARG A 128 4.73 14.05 8.08
C ARG A 128 5.05 12.67 8.69
N ASP A 129 6.11 12.02 8.23
CA ASP A 129 6.56 10.68 8.61
C ASP A 129 5.69 9.52 8.11
N ASP A 130 4.48 9.79 7.62
CA ASP A 130 3.63 8.78 7.00
C ASP A 130 4.06 8.52 5.53
N THR A 131 3.84 7.30 5.07
CA THR A 131 4.25 6.91 3.71
C THR A 131 3.22 7.38 2.69
N ILE A 132 3.67 8.12 1.68
CA ILE A 132 2.87 8.47 0.51
C ILE A 132 3.57 7.96 -0.75
N LEU A 133 2.81 7.33 -1.65
CA LEU A 133 3.32 6.74 -2.88
C LEU A 133 2.36 6.97 -4.05
N LEU A 134 2.90 7.24 -5.24
CA LEU A 134 2.11 7.21 -6.47
C LEU A 134 1.80 5.76 -6.83
N ASP A 135 0.54 5.43 -7.14
CA ASP A 135 0.11 4.03 -7.29
C ASP A 135 0.99 3.29 -8.31
N PRO A 136 1.68 2.20 -7.91
CA PRO A 136 2.62 1.48 -8.78
C PRO A 136 1.94 0.69 -9.91
N ARG A 137 0.62 0.55 -9.90
CA ARG A 137 -0.14 -0.16 -10.92
C ARG A 137 -0.50 0.77 -12.09
N ASN A 138 -0.82 2.02 -11.77
CA ASN A 138 -1.12 3.08 -12.74
C ASN A 138 -1.19 4.42 -12.02
N LYS A 139 -0.38 5.38 -12.42
CA LYS A 139 -0.31 6.71 -11.81
C LYS A 139 -1.61 7.53 -11.92
N GLU A 140 -2.50 7.21 -12.86
CA GLU A 140 -3.80 7.86 -12.99
C GLU A 140 -4.78 7.48 -11.86
N LEU A 141 -4.49 6.41 -11.09
CA LEU A 141 -5.17 6.11 -9.83
C LEU A 141 -4.83 7.11 -8.73
N GLY A 142 -3.84 7.98 -8.98
CA GLY A 142 -3.36 8.93 -7.99
C GLY A 142 -2.42 8.31 -6.97
N ALA A 143 -2.31 8.93 -5.82
CA ALA A 143 -1.40 8.48 -4.77
C ALA A 143 -2.15 7.83 -3.61
N ARG A 144 -1.45 6.94 -2.91
CA ARG A 144 -1.87 6.33 -1.65
C ARG A 144 -1.09 6.95 -0.50
N LEU A 145 -1.80 7.40 0.52
CA LEU A 145 -1.27 7.84 1.79
C LEU A 145 -1.56 6.75 2.82
N ILE A 146 -0.53 6.10 3.34
CA ILE A 146 -0.61 5.13 4.44
C ILE A 146 -0.34 5.91 5.72
N ILE A 147 -1.38 6.10 6.51
CA ILE A 147 -1.36 7.04 7.63
C ILE A 147 -1.87 6.40 8.92
N ASN A 148 -1.21 6.71 10.04
CA ASN A 148 -1.71 6.34 11.34
C ASN A 148 -3.06 7.03 11.62
N LEU A 149 -4.05 6.26 12.10
CA LEU A 149 -5.41 6.73 12.35
C LEU A 149 -5.47 7.95 13.28
N GLU A 150 -4.59 8.03 14.28
CA GLU A 150 -4.53 9.17 15.21
C GLU A 150 -4.14 10.48 14.50
N LYS A 151 -3.37 10.38 13.40
CA LYS A 151 -2.91 11.54 12.62
C LYS A 151 -3.82 11.90 11.46
N LEU A 152 -4.78 11.03 11.11
CA LEU A 152 -5.58 11.13 9.89
C LEU A 152 -6.24 12.51 9.75
N TYR A 153 -7.01 12.94 10.75
CA TYR A 153 -7.74 14.22 10.69
C TYR A 153 -6.81 15.41 10.46
N LEU A 154 -5.70 15.49 11.20
CA LEU A 154 -4.74 16.60 11.08
C LEU A 154 -4.03 16.62 9.72
N SER A 155 -3.75 15.46 9.15
CA SER A 155 -3.11 15.35 7.85
C SER A 155 -4.05 15.71 6.71
N LEU A 156 -5.31 15.27 6.77
CA LEU A 156 -6.33 15.67 5.81
C LEU A 156 -6.58 17.18 5.84
N LYS A 157 -6.67 17.76 7.04
CA LYS A 157 -6.82 19.21 7.22
C LYS A 157 -5.63 20.00 6.63
N LYS A 158 -4.39 19.54 6.89
CA LYS A 158 -3.19 20.19 6.36
C LYS A 158 -3.10 20.10 4.83
N LEU A 159 -3.58 19.01 4.24
CA LEU A 159 -3.66 18.83 2.80
C LEU A 159 -4.91 19.50 2.19
N GLU A 160 -5.76 20.14 3.00
CA GLU A 160 -7.03 20.74 2.55
C GLU A 160 -7.92 19.76 1.78
N LEU A 161 -7.93 18.51 2.23
CA LEU A 161 -8.68 17.42 1.59
C LEU A 161 -10.06 17.25 2.23
N LYS A 162 -11.04 16.95 1.39
CA LYS A 162 -12.41 16.59 1.78
C LYS A 162 -12.67 15.13 1.46
N THR A 163 -13.19 14.40 2.42
CA THR A 163 -13.56 13.00 2.23
C THR A 163 -14.71 12.87 1.24
N GLU A 164 -14.56 11.96 0.30
CA GLU A 164 -15.54 11.59 -0.72
C GLU A 164 -15.86 10.10 -0.67
N LYS A 165 -16.95 9.72 -1.35
CA LYS A 165 -17.41 8.34 -1.41
C LYS A 165 -16.40 7.45 -2.14
N ILE A 166 -16.09 6.30 -1.57
CA ILE A 166 -15.11 5.34 -2.07
C ILE A 166 -15.47 4.80 -3.46
N GLU A 167 -16.76 4.72 -3.78
CA GLU A 167 -17.27 4.24 -5.07
C GLU A 167 -16.68 5.04 -6.23
N ASN A 168 -16.51 6.36 -6.05
CA ASN A 168 -15.91 7.22 -7.09
C ASN A 168 -14.44 6.86 -7.41
N TYR A 169 -13.71 6.32 -6.41
CA TYR A 169 -12.36 5.80 -6.61
C TYR A 169 -12.39 4.49 -7.39
N TYR A 170 -13.31 3.59 -7.04
CA TYR A 170 -13.44 2.31 -7.73
C TYR A 170 -13.96 2.45 -9.15
N ASP A 171 -14.86 3.38 -9.41
CA ASP A 171 -15.29 3.71 -10.78
C ASP A 171 -14.11 4.13 -11.66
N LEU A 172 -13.17 4.92 -11.11
CA LEU A 172 -11.95 5.27 -11.82
C LEU A 172 -11.05 4.04 -12.03
N SER A 173 -10.87 3.22 -11.00
CA SER A 173 -10.07 1.99 -11.07
C SER A 173 -10.58 1.06 -12.18
N HIS A 174 -11.90 0.85 -12.23
CA HIS A 174 -12.53 0.02 -13.26
C HIS A 174 -12.35 0.62 -14.68
N LYS A 175 -12.51 1.94 -14.82
CA LYS A 175 -12.27 2.63 -16.12
C LYS A 175 -10.83 2.48 -16.61
N LEU A 176 -9.88 2.37 -15.69
CA LEU A 176 -8.46 2.14 -15.99
C LEU A 176 -8.11 0.65 -16.19
N GLY A 177 -9.10 -0.25 -16.08
CA GLY A 177 -8.90 -1.69 -16.21
C GLY A 177 -8.17 -2.32 -15.00
N ILE A 178 -8.13 -1.63 -13.86
CA ILE A 178 -7.49 -2.13 -12.64
C ILE A 178 -8.59 -2.68 -11.74
N VAL A 179 -8.67 -4.01 -11.71
CA VAL A 179 -9.61 -4.72 -10.86
C VAL A 179 -9.09 -4.69 -9.42
N GLN A 180 -9.99 -4.33 -8.50
CA GLN A 180 -9.84 -4.61 -7.07
C GLN A 180 -10.90 -5.65 -6.75
N LYS A 181 -10.50 -6.76 -6.19
CA LYS A 181 -11.43 -7.80 -5.76
C LYS A 181 -11.99 -7.48 -4.40
#